data_203aac9dea35e8d173cebf720783935e
#
_entry.id   203aac9dea35e8d173cebf720783935e
#
_cell.length_a   1.000
_cell.length_b   1.000
_cell.length_c   1.000
_cell.angle_alpha   90.00
_cell.angle_beta   90.00
_cell.angle_gamma   90.00
#
_symmetry.space_group_name_H-M   'P 1'
#
loop_
_entity.id
_entity.type
_entity.pdbx_description
1 polymer ?
#
loop_
_entity_poly.entity_id
_entity_poly.type
_entity_poly.pdbx_seq_one_letter_code
_entity_poly.pdbx_strand_id
1 'polypeptide(L)'
;KLISWTQSTADLIPNIERVVTGLYTGVINVIAWLKNVLIGVIVMLYLLNMKELLCAQAKKIVYGVFPVTVANNVIERFRFIHQIFGGFIIGKLIDSLIIGILTFMVMSFLQMPYTLLISVIIGVTNVIPFFGPFIGAIPSALLLLLVSPKQCIWFLVMILVIQQFDGNIL
;
A
#
# COMPACT_ATOMS: atom_id res chain seq x y z
N LYS A 1 32.64 -10.75 42.89
CA LYS A 1 32.89 -10.28 41.51
C LYS A 1 32.65 -11.37 40.46
N LEU A 2 33.04 -12.62 40.65
CA LEU A 2 32.81 -13.72 39.70
C LEU A 2 31.31 -14.05 39.53
N ILE A 3 30.52 -14.02 40.59
CA ILE A 3 29.07 -14.31 40.58
C ILE A 3 28.28 -13.26 39.78
N SER A 4 28.71 -12.00 39.81
CA SER A 4 28.05 -10.92 39.03
C SER A 4 28.27 -11.06 37.52
N TRP A 5 29.40 -11.59 37.08
CA TRP A 5 29.70 -11.86 35.67
C TRP A 5 28.89 -13.02 35.12
N THR A 6 28.70 -14.09 35.91
CA THR A 6 27.91 -15.26 35.49
C THR A 6 26.41 -14.95 35.39
N GLN A 7 25.89 -14.06 36.23
CA GLN A 7 24.49 -13.57 36.13
C GLN A 7 24.29 -12.71 34.91
N SER A 8 25.19 -11.75 34.63
CA SER A 8 25.08 -10.89 33.44
C SER A 8 25.14 -11.65 32.11
N THR A 9 25.94 -12.74 32.05
CA THR A 9 26.00 -13.59 30.85
C THR A 9 24.77 -14.49 30.71
N ALA A 10 24.18 -14.94 31.81
CA ALA A 10 22.97 -15.78 31.81
C ALA A 10 21.75 -14.97 31.30
N ASP A 11 21.69 -13.64 31.55
CA ASP A 11 20.61 -12.78 31.10
C ASP A 11 20.76 -12.33 29.62
N LEU A 12 21.99 -12.36 29.08
CA LEU A 12 22.26 -11.99 27.69
C LEU A 12 21.87 -13.11 26.70
N ILE A 13 22.05 -14.37 27.05
CA ILE A 13 21.80 -15.54 26.18
C ILE A 13 20.32 -15.57 25.69
N PRO A 14 19.28 -15.48 26.58
CA PRO A 14 17.91 -15.52 26.16
C PRO A 14 17.50 -14.27 25.32
N ASN A 15 18.16 -13.13 25.54
CA ASN A 15 17.90 -11.93 24.73
C ASN A 15 18.48 -12.07 23.32
N ILE A 16 19.67 -12.63 23.17
CA ILE A 16 20.29 -12.91 21.86
C ILE A 16 19.45 -13.96 21.11
N GLU A 17 19.03 -15.02 21.76
CA GLU A 17 18.19 -16.06 21.17
C GLU A 17 16.86 -15.47 20.64
N ARG A 18 16.19 -14.59 21.41
CA ARG A 18 14.96 -13.89 20.98
C ARG A 18 15.20 -13.00 19.78
N VAL A 19 16.30 -12.25 19.77
CA VAL A 19 16.64 -11.37 18.64
C VAL A 19 16.93 -12.21 17.39
N VAL A 20 17.74 -13.27 17.50
CA VAL A 20 18.05 -14.16 16.37
C VAL A 20 16.79 -14.85 15.84
N THR A 21 15.96 -15.37 16.73
CA THR A 21 14.68 -16.01 16.35
C THR A 21 13.72 -14.99 15.71
N GLY A 22 13.67 -13.78 16.23
CA GLY A 22 12.86 -12.69 15.67
C GLY A 22 13.32 -12.28 14.27
N LEU A 23 14.62 -12.16 14.04
CA LEU A 23 15.20 -11.88 12.73
C LEU A 23 14.95 -13.04 11.75
N TYR A 24 15.16 -14.28 12.17
CA TYR A 24 14.90 -15.46 11.35
C TYR A 24 13.42 -15.54 10.92
N THR A 25 12.49 -15.35 11.86
CA THR A 25 11.05 -15.34 11.58
C THR A 25 10.68 -14.17 10.68
N GLY A 26 11.28 -13.00 10.90
CA GLY A 26 11.09 -11.83 10.05
C GLY A 26 11.50 -12.08 8.61
N VAL A 27 12.68 -12.65 8.40
CA VAL A 27 13.19 -13.01 7.05
C VAL A 27 12.28 -14.03 6.37
N ILE A 28 11.86 -15.08 7.07
CA ILE A 28 10.94 -16.09 6.51
C ILE A 28 9.60 -15.45 6.12
N ASN A 29 9.06 -14.58 6.96
CA ASN A 29 7.80 -13.89 6.67
C ASN A 29 7.93 -12.99 5.42
N VAL A 30 9.04 -12.28 5.25
CA VAL A 30 9.30 -11.47 4.05
C VAL A 30 9.40 -12.36 2.81
N ILE A 31 10.11 -13.48 2.88
CA ILE A 31 10.21 -14.44 1.77
C ILE A 31 8.83 -15.03 1.42
N ALA A 32 8.05 -15.41 2.43
CA ALA A 32 6.69 -15.91 2.24
C ALA A 32 5.78 -14.84 1.59
N TRP A 33 5.88 -13.59 2.02
CA TRP A 33 5.16 -12.48 1.44
C TRP A 33 5.55 -12.25 -0.03
N LEU A 34 6.86 -12.22 -0.34
CA LEU A 34 7.36 -12.09 -1.72
C LEU A 34 6.88 -13.23 -2.62
N LYS A 35 6.92 -14.46 -2.13
CA LYS A 35 6.37 -15.62 -2.83
C LYS A 35 4.88 -15.43 -3.14
N ASN A 36 4.08 -15.01 -2.17
CA ASN A 36 2.64 -14.80 -2.35
C ASN A 36 2.36 -13.67 -3.36
N VAL A 37 3.13 -12.57 -3.32
CA VAL A 37 3.05 -11.50 -4.31
C VAL A 37 3.38 -12.02 -5.72
N LEU A 38 4.46 -12.80 -5.85
CA LEU A 38 4.86 -13.38 -7.13
C LEU A 38 3.77 -14.28 -7.70
N ILE A 39 3.21 -15.17 -6.88
CA ILE A 39 2.08 -16.02 -7.28
C ILE A 39 0.88 -15.17 -7.70
N GLY A 40 0.55 -14.13 -6.92
CA GLY A 40 -0.53 -13.20 -7.24
C GLY A 40 -0.33 -12.49 -8.60
N VAL A 41 0.89 -12.05 -8.89
CA VAL A 41 1.22 -11.45 -10.20
C VAL A 41 1.07 -12.47 -11.34
N ILE A 42 1.55 -13.70 -11.17
CA ILE A 42 1.41 -14.76 -12.18
C ILE A 42 -0.08 -15.05 -12.45
N VAL A 43 -0.87 -15.21 -11.39
CA VAL A 43 -2.33 -15.44 -11.51
C VAL A 43 -3.02 -14.26 -12.18
N MET A 44 -2.64 -13.03 -11.83
CA MET A 44 -3.17 -11.81 -12.44
C MET A 44 -2.88 -11.78 -13.95
N LEU A 45 -1.64 -12.05 -14.36
CA LEU A 45 -1.25 -12.10 -15.79
C LEU A 45 -2.02 -13.19 -16.53
N TYR A 46 -2.19 -14.37 -15.93
CA TYR A 46 -2.97 -15.45 -16.48
C TYR A 46 -4.44 -15.06 -16.70
N LEU A 47 -5.07 -14.46 -15.67
CA LEU A 47 -6.47 -14.01 -15.75
C LEU A 47 -6.65 -12.88 -16.79
N LEU A 48 -5.67 -11.96 -16.89
CA LEU A 48 -5.68 -10.90 -17.91
C LEU A 48 -5.61 -11.46 -19.33
N ASN A 49 -4.80 -12.49 -19.58
CA ASN A 49 -4.73 -13.16 -20.87
C ASN A 49 -6.04 -13.91 -21.22
N MET A 50 -6.71 -14.49 -20.23
CA MET A 50 -7.93 -15.24 -20.41
C MET A 50 -9.22 -14.44 -20.21
N LYS A 51 -9.12 -13.11 -20.01
CA LYS A 51 -10.28 -12.26 -19.66
C LYS A 51 -11.45 -12.39 -20.63
N GLU A 52 -11.20 -12.48 -21.91
CA GLU A 52 -12.24 -12.58 -22.94
C GLU A 52 -12.99 -13.92 -22.87
N LEU A 53 -12.24 -15.00 -22.68
CA LEU A 53 -12.79 -16.34 -22.50
C LEU A 53 -13.62 -16.44 -21.23
N LEU A 54 -13.10 -15.93 -20.11
CA LEU A 54 -13.79 -15.91 -18.82
C LEU A 54 -15.08 -15.06 -18.88
N CYS A 55 -15.02 -13.89 -19.50
CA CYS A 55 -16.19 -13.05 -19.71
C CYS A 55 -17.24 -13.73 -20.62
N ALA A 56 -16.81 -14.44 -21.66
CA ALA A 56 -17.72 -15.18 -22.52
C ALA A 56 -18.39 -16.34 -21.78
N GLN A 57 -17.66 -17.07 -20.96
CA GLN A 57 -18.20 -18.16 -20.13
C GLN A 57 -19.19 -17.62 -19.08
N ALA A 58 -18.83 -16.51 -18.40
CA ALA A 58 -19.73 -15.87 -17.45
C ALA A 58 -21.04 -15.41 -18.10
N LYS A 59 -20.99 -14.81 -19.30
CA LYS A 59 -22.19 -14.46 -20.07
C LYS A 59 -23.03 -15.69 -20.40
N LYS A 60 -22.42 -16.80 -20.85
CA LYS A 60 -23.17 -18.07 -21.13
C LYS A 60 -23.92 -18.58 -19.90
N ILE A 61 -23.31 -18.51 -18.72
CA ILE A 61 -23.96 -18.90 -17.46
C ILE A 61 -25.15 -17.99 -17.18
N VAL A 62 -24.99 -16.66 -17.32
CA VAL A 62 -26.09 -15.71 -17.09
C VAL A 62 -27.26 -15.96 -18.03
N TYR A 63 -27.02 -16.20 -19.33
CA TYR A 63 -28.06 -16.52 -20.29
C TYR A 63 -28.69 -17.93 -20.08
N GLY A 64 -27.94 -18.84 -19.47
CA GLY A 64 -28.48 -20.19 -19.14
C GLY A 64 -29.38 -20.21 -17.91
N VAL A 65 -29.18 -19.26 -16.98
CA VAL A 65 -29.92 -19.22 -15.71
C VAL A 65 -31.12 -18.26 -15.77
N PHE A 66 -30.97 -17.12 -16.50
CA PHE A 66 -31.99 -16.07 -16.52
C PHE A 66 -32.67 -15.92 -17.90
N PRO A 67 -33.92 -15.46 -17.94
CA PRO A 67 -34.57 -15.04 -19.18
C PRO A 67 -33.75 -13.98 -19.89
N VAL A 68 -33.78 -13.98 -21.23
CA VAL A 68 -32.94 -13.07 -22.07
C VAL A 68 -33.02 -11.61 -21.67
N THR A 69 -34.23 -11.13 -21.34
CA THR A 69 -34.46 -9.75 -20.92
C THR A 69 -33.68 -9.39 -19.63
N VAL A 70 -33.76 -10.30 -18.63
CA VAL A 70 -33.06 -10.12 -17.36
C VAL A 70 -31.53 -10.24 -17.56
N ALA A 71 -31.11 -11.25 -18.35
CA ALA A 71 -29.68 -11.46 -18.66
C ALA A 71 -29.04 -10.22 -19.31
N ASN A 72 -29.75 -9.61 -20.29
CA ASN A 72 -29.26 -8.37 -20.93
C ASN A 72 -29.08 -7.22 -19.91
N ASN A 73 -30.07 -6.99 -19.06
CA ASN A 73 -30.00 -5.97 -18.03
C ASN A 73 -28.86 -6.20 -17.04
N VAL A 74 -28.65 -7.45 -16.63
CA VAL A 74 -27.53 -7.83 -15.73
C VAL A 74 -26.19 -7.54 -16.41
N ILE A 75 -26.00 -7.97 -17.65
CA ILE A 75 -24.74 -7.77 -18.38
C ILE A 75 -24.47 -6.29 -18.60
N GLU A 76 -25.48 -5.50 -18.95
CA GLU A 76 -25.37 -4.06 -19.15
C GLU A 76 -24.96 -3.35 -17.84
N ARG A 77 -25.57 -3.71 -16.72
CA ARG A 77 -25.20 -3.18 -15.40
C ARG A 77 -23.77 -3.54 -15.00
N PHE A 78 -23.34 -4.77 -15.25
CA PHE A 78 -21.95 -5.18 -14.99
C PHE A 78 -20.95 -4.42 -15.87
N ARG A 79 -21.29 -4.15 -17.14
CA ARG A 79 -20.45 -3.33 -18.03
C ARG A 79 -20.33 -1.91 -17.52
N PHE A 80 -21.43 -1.30 -17.09
CA PHE A 80 -21.47 0.03 -16.52
C PHE A 80 -20.63 0.12 -15.24
N ILE A 81 -20.80 -0.84 -14.31
CA ILE A 81 -19.98 -0.93 -13.09
C ILE A 81 -18.49 -1.05 -13.43
N HIS A 82 -18.16 -1.94 -14.37
CA HIS A 82 -16.76 -2.11 -14.79
C HIS A 82 -16.14 -0.82 -15.36
N GLN A 83 -16.89 -0.07 -16.16
CA GLN A 83 -16.43 1.18 -16.73
C GLN A 83 -16.20 2.26 -15.65
N ILE A 84 -17.14 2.40 -14.71
CA ILE A 84 -16.99 3.35 -13.59
C ILE A 84 -15.83 2.96 -12.70
N PHE A 85 -15.76 1.67 -12.32
CA PHE A 85 -14.71 1.19 -11.42
C PHE A 85 -13.32 1.29 -12.05
N GLY A 86 -13.21 0.96 -13.34
CA GLY A 86 -11.96 1.14 -14.09
C GLY A 86 -11.51 2.58 -14.15
N GLY A 87 -12.43 3.51 -14.43
CA GLY A 87 -12.15 4.95 -14.40
C GLY A 87 -11.71 5.45 -13.03
N PHE A 88 -12.38 5.00 -11.98
CA PHE A 88 -12.02 5.34 -10.60
C PHE A 88 -10.61 4.85 -10.21
N ILE A 89 -10.27 3.59 -10.53
CA ILE A 89 -8.94 3.04 -10.22
C ILE A 89 -7.84 3.79 -10.98
N ILE A 90 -8.04 4.05 -12.28
CA ILE A 90 -7.08 4.82 -13.07
C ILE A 90 -6.93 6.24 -12.53
N GLY A 91 -8.05 6.90 -12.19
CA GLY A 91 -8.04 8.21 -11.56
C GLY A 91 -7.22 8.22 -10.27
N LYS A 92 -7.45 7.23 -9.39
CA LYS A 92 -6.71 7.11 -8.13
C LYS A 92 -5.22 6.80 -8.32
N LEU A 93 -4.84 6.07 -9.34
CA LEU A 93 -3.42 5.85 -9.67
C LEU A 93 -2.74 7.14 -10.13
N ILE A 94 -3.39 7.93 -10.97
CA ILE A 94 -2.87 9.22 -11.41
C ILE A 94 -2.78 10.20 -10.24
N ASP A 95 -3.82 10.28 -9.45
CA ASP A 95 -3.90 11.08 -8.23
C ASP A 95 -2.74 10.74 -7.25
N SER A 96 -2.56 9.47 -6.94
CA SER A 96 -1.49 9.00 -6.06
C SER A 96 -0.08 9.35 -6.59
N LEU A 97 0.11 9.30 -7.91
CA LEU A 97 1.36 9.70 -8.55
C LEU A 97 1.59 11.22 -8.39
N ILE A 98 0.56 12.03 -8.60
CA ILE A 98 0.62 13.49 -8.42
C ILE A 98 0.96 13.82 -6.96
N ILE A 99 0.27 13.21 -5.99
CA ILE A 99 0.52 13.42 -4.55
C ILE A 99 1.92 12.99 -4.16
N GLY A 100 2.42 11.86 -4.67
CA GLY A 100 3.80 11.43 -4.46
C GLY A 100 4.82 12.45 -4.98
N ILE A 101 4.64 12.96 -6.19
CA ILE A 101 5.50 14.00 -6.80
C ILE A 101 5.41 15.31 -6.00
N LEU A 102 4.23 15.77 -5.65
CA LEU A 102 4.03 16.98 -4.83
C LEU A 102 4.73 16.86 -3.49
N THR A 103 4.55 15.73 -2.80
CA THR A 103 5.23 15.45 -1.53
C THR A 103 6.75 15.51 -1.70
N PHE A 104 7.28 14.88 -2.76
CA PHE A 104 8.70 14.92 -3.07
C PHE A 104 9.21 16.36 -3.28
N MET A 105 8.50 17.15 -4.08
CA MET A 105 8.89 18.53 -4.38
C MET A 105 8.90 19.40 -3.13
N VAL A 106 7.83 19.34 -2.32
CA VAL A 106 7.72 20.17 -1.10
C VAL A 106 8.75 19.74 -0.06
N MET A 107 8.93 18.45 0.18
CA MET A 107 9.94 17.95 1.13
C MET A 107 11.36 18.28 0.67
N SER A 108 11.64 18.19 -0.63
CA SER A 108 12.94 18.58 -1.20
C SER A 108 13.20 20.06 -1.02
N PHE A 109 12.21 20.91 -1.25
CA PHE A 109 12.30 22.35 -1.03
C PHE A 109 12.56 22.71 0.44
N LEU A 110 11.92 21.99 1.36
CA LEU A 110 12.10 22.14 2.81
C LEU A 110 13.38 21.43 3.33
N GLN A 111 14.16 20.81 2.46
CA GLN A 111 15.38 20.06 2.80
C GLN A 111 15.18 19.04 3.92
N MET A 112 14.04 18.32 3.87
CA MET A 112 13.73 17.30 4.87
C MET A 112 14.51 16.01 4.61
N PRO A 113 14.89 15.26 5.65
CA PRO A 113 15.56 13.97 5.50
C PRO A 113 14.59 12.94 4.93
N TYR A 114 15.15 11.90 4.29
CA TYR A 114 14.39 10.78 3.71
C TYR A 114 13.30 11.17 2.70
N THR A 115 13.46 12.32 2.03
CA THR A 115 12.49 12.88 1.08
C THR A 115 11.99 11.85 0.07
N LEU A 116 12.90 11.15 -0.62
CA LEU A 116 12.53 10.13 -1.61
C LEU A 116 11.74 8.98 -1.00
N LEU A 117 12.21 8.45 0.14
CA LEU A 117 11.55 7.33 0.81
C LEU A 117 10.14 7.70 1.25
N ILE A 118 9.99 8.85 1.91
CA ILE A 118 8.70 9.31 2.43
C ILE A 118 7.73 9.63 1.29
N SER A 119 8.18 10.30 0.23
CA SER A 119 7.31 10.63 -0.91
C SER A 119 6.82 9.38 -1.65
N VAL A 120 7.67 8.36 -1.78
CA VAL A 120 7.26 7.07 -2.34
C VAL A 120 6.24 6.36 -1.43
N ILE A 121 6.48 6.34 -0.11
CA ILE A 121 5.52 5.76 0.84
C ILE A 121 4.17 6.47 0.73
N ILE A 122 4.15 7.81 0.77
CA ILE A 122 2.91 8.61 0.66
C ILE A 122 2.22 8.36 -0.68
N GLY A 123 2.95 8.41 -1.80
CA GLY A 123 2.38 8.17 -3.12
C GLY A 123 1.78 6.77 -3.26
N VAL A 124 2.50 5.73 -2.87
CA VAL A 124 2.03 4.34 -2.96
C VAL A 124 0.82 4.09 -2.07
N THR A 125 0.84 4.58 -0.84
CA THR A 125 -0.28 4.37 0.09
C THR A 125 -1.52 5.18 -0.31
N ASN A 126 -1.36 6.33 -0.99
CA ASN A 126 -2.49 7.16 -1.44
C ASN A 126 -3.38 6.48 -2.49
N VAL A 127 -2.92 5.40 -3.12
CA VAL A 127 -3.77 4.53 -3.98
C VAL A 127 -4.98 3.99 -3.20
N ILE A 128 -4.85 3.78 -1.88
CA ILE A 128 -5.93 3.30 -1.02
C ILE A 128 -6.80 4.48 -0.62
N PRO A 129 -8.07 4.58 -1.11
CA PRO A 129 -8.95 5.69 -0.79
C PRO A 129 -9.18 5.83 0.72
N PHE A 130 -9.20 7.04 1.22
CA PHE A 130 -9.41 7.45 2.61
C PHE A 130 -8.31 7.01 3.59
N PHE A 131 -7.86 5.76 3.54
CA PHE A 131 -6.87 5.21 4.49
C PHE A 131 -5.43 5.44 4.04
N GLY A 132 -5.20 5.59 2.75
CA GLY A 132 -3.85 5.74 2.17
C GLY A 132 -3.01 6.82 2.83
N PRO A 133 -3.52 8.06 2.94
CA PRO A 133 -2.81 9.15 3.58
C PRO A 133 -2.37 8.84 5.01
N PHE A 134 -3.23 8.20 5.81
CA PHE A 134 -2.91 7.85 7.20
C PHE A 134 -1.88 6.73 7.28
N ILE A 135 -2.05 5.69 6.44
CA ILE A 135 -1.11 4.55 6.38
C ILE A 135 0.29 5.03 5.98
N GLY A 136 0.40 6.03 5.10
CA GLY A 136 1.68 6.61 4.70
C GLY A 136 2.23 7.61 5.71
N ALA A 137 1.37 8.47 6.27
CA ALA A 137 1.81 9.54 7.17
C ALA A 137 2.32 9.02 8.52
N ILE A 138 1.72 7.97 9.08
CA ILE A 138 2.12 7.43 10.40
C ILE A 138 3.57 6.94 10.39
N PRO A 139 3.99 5.99 9.53
CA PRO A 139 5.38 5.52 9.52
C PRO A 139 6.35 6.62 9.11
N SER A 140 5.96 7.52 8.22
CA SER A 140 6.78 8.66 7.79
C SER A 140 7.02 9.65 8.93
N ALA A 141 5.98 9.97 9.71
CA ALA A 141 6.09 10.83 10.88
C ALA A 141 6.99 10.19 11.97
N LEU A 142 6.87 8.87 12.19
CA LEU A 142 7.73 8.15 13.12
C LEU A 142 9.21 8.21 12.69
N LEU A 143 9.50 8.01 11.41
CA LEU A 143 10.87 8.14 10.88
C LEU A 143 11.43 9.55 11.12
N LEU A 144 10.65 10.59 10.83
CA LEU A 144 11.08 11.97 11.04
C LEU A 144 11.20 12.32 12.52
N LEU A 145 10.34 11.80 13.37
CA LEU A 145 10.41 12.01 14.81
C LEU A 145 11.72 11.51 15.42
N LEU A 146 12.22 10.38 14.94
CA LEU A 146 13.50 9.80 15.37
C LEU A 146 14.71 10.67 14.97
N VAL A 147 14.58 11.48 13.91
CA VAL A 147 15.65 12.37 13.44
C VAL A 147 15.53 13.75 14.08
N SER A 148 14.35 14.35 14.02
CA SER A 148 14.10 15.69 14.56
C SER A 148 12.61 15.92 14.82
N PRO A 149 12.18 16.13 16.07
CA PRO A 149 10.80 16.47 16.39
C PRO A 149 10.28 17.70 15.65
N LYS A 150 11.13 18.69 15.40
CA LYS A 150 10.78 19.90 14.65
C LYS A 150 10.38 19.58 13.20
N GLN A 151 11.15 18.71 12.54
CA GLN A 151 10.86 18.32 11.16
C GLN A 151 9.60 17.44 11.08
N CYS A 152 9.33 16.61 12.08
CA CYS A 152 8.09 15.86 12.19
C CYS A 152 6.87 16.79 12.25
N ILE A 153 6.90 17.86 13.03
CA ILE A 153 5.81 18.85 13.09
C ILE A 153 5.60 19.51 11.72
N TRP A 154 6.66 19.98 11.07
CA TRP A 154 6.57 20.57 9.74
C TRP A 154 6.01 19.58 8.70
N PHE A 155 6.41 18.32 8.77
CA PHE A 155 5.87 17.26 7.92
C PHE A 155 4.37 17.06 8.14
N LEU A 156 3.91 17.01 9.39
CA LEU A 156 2.48 16.85 9.70
C LEU A 156 1.65 18.03 9.18
N VAL A 157 2.14 19.25 9.31
CA VAL A 157 1.47 20.43 8.73
C VAL A 157 1.44 20.33 7.20
N MET A 158 2.56 20.01 6.59
CA MET A 158 2.70 19.85 5.14
C MET A 158 1.74 18.79 4.60
N ILE A 159 1.70 17.59 5.23
CA ILE A 159 0.85 16.51 4.74
C ILE A 159 -0.65 16.85 4.86
N LEU A 160 -1.05 17.57 5.92
CA LEU A 160 -2.42 18.05 6.05
C LEU A 160 -2.79 19.05 4.94
N VAL A 161 -1.88 19.94 4.56
CA VAL A 161 -2.09 20.87 3.44
C VAL A 161 -2.20 20.12 2.12
N ILE A 162 -1.33 19.15 1.86
CA ILE A 162 -1.37 18.33 0.64
C ILE A 162 -2.67 17.53 0.58
N GLN A 163 -3.13 16.97 1.70
CA GLN A 163 -4.40 16.23 1.75
C GLN A 163 -5.63 17.13 1.57
N GLN A 164 -5.57 18.36 2.06
CA GLN A 164 -6.62 19.32 1.80
C GLN A 164 -6.69 19.69 0.31
N PHE A 165 -5.55 19.73 -0.35
CA PHE A 165 -5.46 19.94 -1.80
C PHE A 165 -6.01 18.71 -2.55
N ASP A 166 -5.61 17.49 -2.18
CA ASP A 166 -6.11 16.22 -2.74
C ASP A 166 -7.66 16.15 -2.69
N GLY A 167 -8.23 16.39 -1.53
CA GLY A 167 -9.68 16.27 -1.33
C GLY A 167 -10.55 17.37 -1.95
N ASN A 168 -9.97 18.50 -2.36
CA ASN A 168 -10.75 19.64 -2.89
C ASN A 168 -10.49 19.92 -4.38
N ILE A 169 -9.38 19.45 -4.95
CA ILE A 169 -8.97 19.81 -6.31
C ILE A 169 -8.81 18.58 -7.21
N LEU A 170 -8.36 17.46 -6.65
CA LEU A 170 -8.19 16.19 -7.37
C LEU A 170 -9.37 15.27 -7.11
#